data_5d5fd5a264d2df2c0b6950a57e880955
#
_entry.id   5d5fd5a264d2df2c0b6950a57e880955
#
_cell.length_a   1.000
_cell.length_b   1.000
_cell.length_c   1.000
_cell.angle_alpha   90.00
_cell.angle_beta   90.00
_cell.angle_gamma   90.00
#
_symmetry.space_group_name_H-M   'P 1'
#
loop_
_entity.id
_entity.type
_entity.pdbx_description
1 polymer ?
#
loop_
_entity_poly.entity_id
_entity_poly.type
_entity_poly.pdbx_seq_one_letter_code
_entity_poly.pdbx_strand_id
1 'polypeptide(L)'
;MSRIISYSTADKADIVSFLGPGRSLTLDQKRILGLIREKAEQSQRELDRQGLDWGLSVPAALDHLLAGHATSDAEYAEGAYFQALQHIIDCNSSDPVELGVFSKPATFFRLVDDELRRLGVSADLLLSGRLFSGPPQEIQFRLPYPTDGPHIGMLPLAEAKPAANAYREVLERMDESFRYEIQELIDKLDVQHEEWQRATKNVAGYTHDTIFFSITG
;
A
#
# COMPACT_ATOMS: atom_id res chain seq x y z
N MET A 1 -11.18 -5.05 -15.54
CA MET A 1 -9.83 -5.63 -15.48
C MET A 1 -9.64 -6.31 -14.14
N SER A 2 -8.91 -7.43 -14.11
CA SER A 2 -8.47 -8.04 -12.84
C SER A 2 -7.25 -7.32 -12.33
N ARG A 3 -7.13 -7.22 -11.00
CA ARG A 3 -6.03 -6.56 -10.32
C ARG A 3 -5.42 -7.50 -9.30
N ILE A 4 -4.12 -7.43 -9.14
CA ILE A 4 -3.40 -8.14 -8.09
C ILE A 4 -3.39 -7.24 -6.85
N ILE A 5 -3.75 -7.80 -5.71
CA ILE A 5 -3.54 -7.17 -4.42
C ILE A 5 -2.39 -7.89 -3.74
N SER A 6 -1.37 -7.16 -3.38
CA SER A 6 -0.27 -7.61 -2.54
C SER A 6 -0.13 -6.72 -1.31
N TYR A 7 0.62 -7.18 -0.32
CA TYR A 7 0.96 -6.38 0.85
C TYR A 7 2.38 -6.66 1.31
N SER A 8 2.96 -5.68 1.99
CA SER A 8 4.25 -5.75 2.65
C SER A 8 4.20 -4.98 3.96
N THR A 9 5.15 -5.19 4.86
CA THR A 9 5.23 -4.44 6.12
C THR A 9 6.40 -3.47 6.10
N ALA A 10 6.20 -2.28 6.66
CA ALA A 10 7.23 -1.26 6.75
C ALA A 10 7.05 -0.36 7.98
N ASP A 11 8.07 0.42 8.27
CA ASP A 11 7.96 1.60 9.14
C ASP A 11 7.38 2.75 8.33
N LYS A 12 6.18 3.20 8.67
CA LYS A 12 5.51 4.30 7.98
C LYS A 12 6.29 5.61 8.08
N ALA A 13 6.94 5.86 9.22
CA ALA A 13 7.72 7.07 9.42
C ALA A 13 8.97 7.09 8.51
N ASP A 14 9.60 5.94 8.29
CA ASP A 14 10.72 5.83 7.34
C ASP A 14 10.27 6.16 5.91
N ILE A 15 9.14 5.62 5.45
CA ILE A 15 8.60 5.96 4.13
C ILE A 15 8.32 7.46 4.01
N VAL A 16 7.64 8.05 4.98
CA VAL A 16 7.34 9.48 4.99
C VAL A 16 8.63 10.32 5.07
N SER A 17 9.70 9.79 5.66
CA SER A 17 10.99 10.48 5.77
C SER A 17 11.65 10.80 4.43
N PHE A 18 11.36 10.06 3.37
CA PHE A 18 11.83 10.36 2.01
C PHE A 18 11.08 11.51 1.34
N LEU A 19 9.89 11.86 1.83
CA LEU A 19 8.97 12.79 1.17
C LEU A 19 9.06 14.18 1.78
N GLY A 20 9.49 15.16 1.01
CA GLY A 20 9.51 16.55 1.42
C GLY A 20 10.90 17.22 1.41
N PRO A 21 10.94 18.56 1.36
CA PRO A 21 12.16 19.33 1.21
C PRO A 21 13.01 19.33 2.48
N GLY A 22 14.34 19.40 2.29
CA GLY A 22 15.28 19.72 3.36
C GLY A 22 15.55 18.60 4.38
N ARG A 23 15.13 17.37 4.12
CA ARG A 23 15.37 16.24 5.03
C ARG A 23 16.81 15.76 4.92
N SER A 24 17.49 15.63 6.06
CA SER A 24 18.81 15.02 6.13
C SER A 24 18.67 13.51 6.19
N LEU A 25 18.81 12.85 5.05
CA LEU A 25 18.81 11.38 4.98
C LEU A 25 20.06 10.82 5.65
N THR A 26 19.89 9.74 6.42
CA THR A 26 20.99 8.94 6.96
C THR A 26 21.79 8.27 5.84
N LEU A 27 22.93 7.66 6.16
CA LEU A 27 23.73 6.92 5.18
C LEU A 27 22.96 5.74 4.59
N ASP A 28 22.20 5.02 5.42
CA ASP A 28 21.37 3.89 4.98
C ASP A 28 20.22 4.36 4.09
N GLN A 29 19.53 5.44 4.47
CA GLN A 29 18.48 6.02 3.64
C GLN A 29 19.00 6.53 2.29
N LYS A 30 20.23 7.07 2.23
CA LYS A 30 20.87 7.45 0.95
C LYS A 30 21.16 6.25 0.06
N ARG A 31 21.57 5.11 0.66
CA ARG A 31 21.75 3.86 -0.07
C ARG A 31 20.41 3.35 -0.63
N ILE A 32 19.38 3.34 0.20
CA ILE A 32 18.01 2.96 -0.22
C ILE A 32 17.52 3.89 -1.34
N LEU A 33 17.74 5.20 -1.24
CA LEU A 33 17.38 6.14 -2.30
C LEU A 33 18.06 5.80 -3.64
N GLY A 34 19.31 5.31 -3.61
CA GLY A 34 19.98 4.81 -4.82
C GLY A 34 19.18 3.67 -5.47
N LEU A 35 18.74 2.69 -4.68
CA LEU A 35 17.91 1.57 -5.16
C LEU A 35 16.53 2.04 -5.67
N ILE A 36 15.91 2.99 -4.98
CA ILE A 36 14.62 3.58 -5.43
C ILE A 36 14.79 4.21 -6.82
N ARG A 37 15.87 4.97 -7.04
CA ARG A 37 16.14 5.60 -8.32
C ARG A 37 16.38 4.58 -9.43
N GLU A 38 17.14 3.53 -9.17
CA GLU A 38 17.35 2.42 -10.11
C GLU A 38 16.04 1.75 -10.52
N LYS A 39 15.14 1.49 -9.54
CA LYS A 39 13.81 0.95 -9.81
C LYS A 39 12.95 1.91 -10.63
N ALA A 40 12.96 3.20 -10.31
CA ALA A 40 12.23 4.20 -11.08
C ALA A 40 12.67 4.27 -12.54
N GLU A 41 13.98 4.24 -12.79
CA GLU A 41 14.52 4.17 -14.16
C GLU A 41 14.16 2.86 -14.86
N GLN A 42 14.18 1.73 -14.15
CA GLN A 42 13.78 0.44 -14.72
C GLN A 42 12.30 0.44 -15.12
N SER A 43 11.44 0.97 -14.27
CA SER A 43 10.00 1.11 -14.57
C SER A 43 9.77 2.02 -15.77
N GLN A 44 10.50 3.13 -15.87
CA GLN A 44 10.41 4.01 -17.04
C GLN A 44 10.78 3.27 -18.33
N ARG A 45 11.91 2.54 -18.33
CA ARG A 45 12.31 1.73 -19.50
C ARG A 45 11.26 0.67 -19.87
N GLU A 46 10.53 0.14 -18.91
CA GLU A 46 9.45 -0.81 -19.19
C GLU A 46 8.24 -0.12 -19.81
N LEU A 47 7.83 1.03 -19.29
CA LEU A 47 6.77 1.86 -19.88
C LEU A 47 7.12 2.26 -21.33
N ASP A 48 8.34 2.71 -21.56
CA ASP A 48 8.82 3.08 -22.91
C ASP A 48 8.75 1.89 -23.89
N ARG A 49 9.13 0.69 -23.44
CA ARG A 49 9.01 -0.55 -24.25
C ARG A 49 7.57 -0.92 -24.57
N GLN A 50 6.65 -0.62 -23.68
CA GLN A 50 5.22 -0.86 -23.88
C GLN A 50 4.53 0.26 -24.67
N GLY A 51 5.26 1.35 -24.99
CA GLY A 51 4.71 2.52 -25.66
C GLY A 51 3.72 3.32 -24.79
N LEU A 52 3.86 3.21 -23.45
CA LEU A 52 3.04 3.93 -22.49
C LEU A 52 3.73 5.24 -22.10
N ASP A 53 3.08 6.36 -22.35
CA ASP A 53 3.53 7.70 -21.98
C ASP A 53 2.53 8.35 -21.03
N TRP A 54 2.98 8.64 -19.82
CA TRP A 54 2.18 9.35 -18.81
C TRP A 54 2.42 10.87 -18.82
N GLY A 55 3.21 11.37 -19.78
CA GLY A 55 3.57 12.78 -19.88
C GLY A 55 4.51 13.26 -18.76
N LEU A 56 4.75 12.44 -17.75
CA LEU A 56 5.73 12.63 -16.68
C LEU A 56 6.45 11.29 -16.47
N SER A 57 7.78 11.30 -16.48
CA SER A 57 8.57 10.10 -16.24
C SER A 57 8.55 9.70 -14.76
N VAL A 58 8.68 8.39 -14.47
CA VAL A 58 8.74 7.90 -13.09
C VAL A 58 9.93 8.49 -12.31
N PRO A 59 11.15 8.62 -12.86
CA PRO A 59 12.24 9.33 -12.20
C PRO A 59 11.93 10.80 -11.89
N ALA A 60 11.29 11.54 -12.82
CA ALA A 60 10.91 12.93 -12.56
C ALA A 60 9.84 13.05 -11.49
N ALA A 61 8.85 12.15 -11.49
CA ALA A 61 7.85 12.06 -10.42
C ALA A 61 8.51 11.79 -9.06
N LEU A 62 9.49 10.88 -9.00
CA LEU A 62 10.27 10.60 -7.79
C LEU A 62 10.98 11.87 -7.29
N ASP A 63 11.66 12.60 -8.16
CA ASP A 63 12.35 13.84 -7.76
C ASP A 63 11.37 14.89 -7.23
N HIS A 64 10.17 15.00 -7.80
CA HIS A 64 9.10 15.85 -7.28
C HIS A 64 8.68 15.44 -5.86
N LEU A 65 8.45 14.14 -5.62
CA LEU A 65 8.08 13.63 -4.29
C LEU A 65 9.16 13.91 -3.25
N LEU A 66 10.43 13.70 -3.60
CA LEU A 66 11.58 13.99 -2.75
C LEU A 66 11.69 15.50 -2.46
N ALA A 67 11.32 16.36 -3.40
CA ALA A 67 11.26 17.80 -3.24
C ALA A 67 10.02 18.29 -2.46
N GLY A 68 9.07 17.43 -2.16
CA GLY A 68 7.88 17.75 -1.36
C GLY A 68 6.72 18.33 -2.16
N HIS A 69 6.59 17.96 -3.40
CA HIS A 69 5.44 18.32 -4.23
C HIS A 69 5.06 17.21 -5.21
N ALA A 70 3.84 17.31 -5.75
CA ALA A 70 3.34 16.43 -6.80
C ALA A 70 2.50 17.26 -7.79
N THR A 71 3.14 18.22 -8.42
CA THR A 71 2.51 19.13 -9.38
C THR A 71 3.01 18.84 -10.78
N SER A 72 2.09 18.50 -11.69
CA SER A 72 2.36 18.31 -13.12
C SER A 72 1.08 18.63 -13.88
N ASP A 73 1.22 19.24 -15.06
CA ASP A 73 0.11 19.51 -15.99
C ASP A 73 -0.12 18.34 -16.98
N ALA A 74 0.67 17.26 -16.86
CA ALA A 74 0.51 16.08 -17.71
C ALA A 74 -0.75 15.30 -17.33
N GLU A 75 -1.49 14.85 -18.33
CA GLU A 75 -2.84 14.25 -18.19
C GLU A 75 -2.85 12.98 -17.34
N TYR A 76 -1.75 12.19 -17.40
CA TYR A 76 -1.65 10.90 -16.69
C TYR A 76 -0.52 10.88 -15.66
N ALA A 77 -0.08 12.05 -15.18
CA ALA A 77 1.02 12.18 -14.23
C ALA A 77 0.79 11.43 -12.91
N GLU A 78 -0.48 11.23 -12.52
CA GLU A 78 -0.84 10.47 -11.31
C GLU A 78 -0.28 9.05 -11.34
N GLY A 79 -0.20 8.41 -12.51
CA GLY A 79 0.42 7.08 -12.66
C GLY A 79 1.90 7.09 -12.30
N ALA A 80 2.63 8.11 -12.76
CA ALA A 80 4.06 8.26 -12.46
C ALA A 80 4.32 8.54 -10.98
N TYR A 81 3.53 9.42 -10.35
CA TYR A 81 3.65 9.69 -8.91
C TYR A 81 3.35 8.45 -8.08
N PHE A 82 2.31 7.71 -8.47
CA PHE A 82 1.94 6.50 -7.77
C PHE A 82 3.06 5.44 -7.85
N GLN A 83 3.59 5.21 -9.04
CA GLN A 83 4.69 4.28 -9.26
C GLN A 83 5.96 4.68 -8.48
N ALA A 84 6.28 5.97 -8.47
CA ALA A 84 7.41 6.50 -7.70
C ALA A 84 7.22 6.28 -6.18
N LEU A 85 6.02 6.54 -5.64
CA LEU A 85 5.72 6.27 -4.24
C LEU A 85 5.76 4.78 -3.92
N GLN A 86 5.25 3.91 -4.82
CA GLN A 86 5.34 2.47 -4.66
C GLN A 86 6.78 2.00 -4.55
N HIS A 87 7.71 2.55 -5.35
CA HIS A 87 9.13 2.21 -5.24
C HIS A 87 9.75 2.65 -3.90
N ILE A 88 9.31 3.78 -3.33
CA ILE A 88 9.73 4.19 -1.99
C ILE A 88 9.24 3.15 -0.97
N ILE A 89 8.00 2.71 -1.05
CA ILE A 89 7.43 1.69 -0.17
C ILE A 89 8.19 0.37 -0.33
N ASP A 90 8.32 -0.15 -1.56
CA ASP A 90 8.92 -1.45 -1.85
C ASP A 90 10.39 -1.57 -1.40
N CYS A 91 11.14 -0.45 -1.45
CA CYS A 91 12.53 -0.44 -1.02
C CYS A 91 12.71 -0.31 0.50
N ASN A 92 11.65 0.03 1.23
CA ASN A 92 11.66 0.19 2.68
C ASN A 92 10.79 -0.85 3.40
N SER A 93 10.26 -1.83 2.69
CA SER A 93 9.34 -2.84 3.23
C SER A 93 9.92 -4.24 3.19
N SER A 94 9.24 -5.17 3.86
CA SER A 94 9.43 -6.61 3.66
C SER A 94 9.12 -7.03 2.21
N ASP A 95 9.52 -8.23 1.83
CA ASP A 95 9.11 -8.81 0.55
C ASP A 95 7.57 -8.83 0.44
N PRO A 96 7.02 -8.50 -0.74
CA PRO A 96 5.58 -8.47 -0.93
C PRO A 96 4.98 -9.87 -0.92
N VAL A 97 3.83 -9.99 -0.28
CA VAL A 97 3.02 -11.22 -0.24
C VAL A 97 1.73 -10.97 -1.02
N GLU A 98 1.38 -11.86 -1.93
CA GLU A 98 0.14 -11.77 -2.68
C GLU A 98 -1.06 -12.10 -1.79
N LEU A 99 -2.04 -11.20 -1.76
CA LEU A 99 -3.34 -11.44 -1.14
C LEU A 99 -4.27 -12.18 -2.10
N GLY A 100 -4.22 -11.86 -3.38
CA GLY A 100 -5.00 -12.51 -4.43
C GLY A 100 -5.23 -11.64 -5.65
N VAL A 101 -5.94 -12.24 -6.64
CA VAL A 101 -6.34 -11.57 -7.88
C VAL A 101 -7.85 -11.30 -7.84
N PHE A 102 -8.23 -10.06 -7.96
CA PHE A 102 -9.63 -9.62 -7.84
C PHE A 102 -10.12 -8.95 -9.12
N SER A 103 -11.29 -9.34 -9.58
CA SER A 103 -12.00 -8.60 -10.63
C SER A 103 -12.71 -7.42 -10.00
N LYS A 104 -12.37 -6.19 -10.42
CA LYS A 104 -12.95 -4.95 -9.87
C LYS A 104 -12.85 -4.87 -8.33
N PRO A 105 -11.65 -4.86 -7.76
CA PRO A 105 -11.45 -4.98 -6.32
C PRO A 105 -12.20 -3.92 -5.50
N ALA A 106 -12.27 -2.68 -5.94
CA ALA A 106 -13.02 -1.64 -5.25
C ALA A 106 -14.53 -1.98 -5.13
N THR A 107 -15.13 -2.57 -6.16
CA THR A 107 -16.52 -3.03 -6.09
C THR A 107 -16.67 -4.23 -5.17
N PHE A 108 -15.77 -5.21 -5.28
CA PHE A 108 -15.78 -6.41 -4.45
C PHE A 108 -15.69 -6.06 -2.96
N PHE A 109 -14.67 -5.30 -2.55
CA PHE A 109 -14.48 -4.95 -1.15
C PHE A 109 -15.55 -4.00 -0.61
N ARG A 110 -16.19 -3.18 -1.45
CA ARG A 110 -17.36 -2.40 -1.04
C ARG A 110 -18.55 -3.32 -0.70
N LEU A 111 -18.78 -4.38 -1.48
CA LEU A 111 -19.83 -5.36 -1.18
C LEU A 111 -19.50 -6.16 0.09
N VAL A 112 -18.24 -6.52 0.30
CA VAL A 112 -17.76 -7.11 1.55
C VAL A 112 -18.03 -6.18 2.74
N ASP A 113 -17.72 -4.90 2.62
CA ASP A 113 -17.99 -3.92 3.67
C ASP A 113 -19.46 -3.77 3.99
N ASP A 114 -20.34 -3.80 2.98
CA ASP A 114 -21.79 -3.76 3.19
C ASP A 114 -22.26 -5.00 3.97
N GLU A 115 -21.69 -6.16 3.68
CA GLU A 115 -21.97 -7.41 4.39
C GLU A 115 -21.41 -7.36 5.83
N LEU A 116 -20.18 -6.90 6.03
CA LEU A 116 -19.58 -6.75 7.36
C LEU A 116 -20.40 -5.80 8.25
N ARG A 117 -20.86 -4.67 7.69
CA ARG A 117 -21.78 -3.75 8.41
C ARG A 117 -23.08 -4.41 8.79
N ARG A 118 -23.69 -5.15 7.86
CA ARG A 118 -24.93 -5.91 8.10
C ARG A 118 -24.77 -6.89 9.26
N LEU A 119 -23.57 -7.47 9.41
CA LEU A 119 -23.24 -8.43 10.47
C LEU A 119 -22.79 -7.77 11.78
N GLY A 120 -22.65 -6.44 11.82
CA GLY A 120 -22.35 -5.67 13.02
C GLY A 120 -20.86 -5.39 13.24
N VAL A 121 -20.02 -5.58 12.22
CA VAL A 121 -18.61 -5.17 12.30
C VAL A 121 -18.51 -3.65 12.34
N SER A 122 -17.63 -3.12 13.20
CA SER A 122 -17.43 -1.69 13.40
C SER A 122 -16.88 -0.99 12.14
N ALA A 123 -17.31 0.25 11.92
CA ALA A 123 -16.97 1.01 10.70
C ALA A 123 -15.47 1.27 10.55
N ASP A 124 -14.72 1.36 11.63
CA ASP A 124 -13.27 1.54 11.65
C ASP A 124 -12.47 0.29 11.22
N LEU A 125 -13.12 -0.89 11.21
CA LEU A 125 -12.54 -2.15 10.77
C LEU A 125 -12.93 -2.55 9.34
N LEU A 126 -13.60 -1.68 8.59
CA LEU A 126 -14.03 -1.99 7.23
C LEU A 126 -12.84 -1.99 6.25
N LEU A 127 -12.87 -2.94 5.31
CA LEU A 127 -11.76 -3.24 4.42
C LEU A 127 -11.48 -2.17 3.38
N SER A 128 -12.51 -1.60 2.75
CA SER A 128 -12.32 -0.59 1.72
C SER A 128 -11.57 0.63 2.25
N GLY A 129 -11.86 1.04 3.49
CA GLY A 129 -11.17 2.14 4.15
C GLY A 129 -9.69 1.87 4.42
N ARG A 130 -9.26 0.60 4.41
CA ARG A 130 -7.88 0.18 4.62
C ARG A 130 -7.16 -0.09 3.31
N LEU A 131 -7.77 -0.86 2.41
CA LEU A 131 -7.20 -1.23 1.12
C LEU A 131 -7.07 -0.05 0.15
N PHE A 132 -7.97 0.93 0.26
CA PHE A 132 -8.03 2.10 -0.63
C PHE A 132 -7.84 3.41 0.14
N SER A 133 -7.13 3.39 1.29
CA SER A 133 -6.91 4.57 2.11
C SER A 133 -6.08 5.66 1.43
N GLY A 134 -5.36 5.30 0.38
CA GLY A 134 -4.40 6.19 -0.26
C GLY A 134 -3.04 6.22 0.46
N PRO A 135 -2.17 7.16 0.09
CA PRO A 135 -0.88 7.35 0.69
C PRO A 135 -0.97 7.83 2.16
N PRO A 136 0.12 7.72 2.94
CA PRO A 136 0.17 8.22 4.31
C PRO A 136 -0.31 9.68 4.43
N GLN A 137 -1.20 9.94 5.39
CA GLN A 137 -1.77 11.29 5.61
C GLN A 137 -0.73 12.28 6.15
N GLU A 138 0.38 11.80 6.67
CA GLU A 138 1.52 12.59 7.14
C GLU A 138 2.31 13.26 6.01
N ILE A 139 2.05 12.89 4.75
CA ILE A 139 2.60 13.57 3.57
C ILE A 139 1.99 14.97 3.48
N GLN A 140 2.83 15.99 3.55
CA GLN A 140 2.40 17.40 3.69
C GLN A 140 1.91 18.04 2.37
N PHE A 141 1.90 17.30 1.28
CA PHE A 141 1.43 17.76 -0.02
C PHE A 141 0.42 16.76 -0.60
N ARG A 142 -0.45 17.27 -1.45
CA ARG A 142 -1.47 16.43 -2.08
C ARG A 142 -0.86 15.63 -3.22
N LEU A 143 -1.00 14.32 -3.16
CA LEU A 143 -0.73 13.44 -4.30
C LEU A 143 -1.96 13.38 -5.21
N PRO A 144 -1.81 13.52 -6.53
CA PRO A 144 -2.91 13.25 -7.44
C PRO A 144 -3.27 11.76 -7.33
N TYR A 145 -4.56 11.48 -7.32
CA TYR A 145 -5.08 10.12 -7.14
C TYR A 145 -5.56 9.58 -8.49
N PRO A 146 -5.05 8.47 -8.98
CA PRO A 146 -5.50 7.90 -10.24
C PRO A 146 -6.94 7.39 -10.11
N THR A 147 -7.80 7.79 -11.03
CA THR A 147 -9.24 7.45 -11.03
C THR A 147 -9.45 5.94 -11.23
N ASP A 148 -8.67 5.32 -12.11
CA ASP A 148 -8.73 3.89 -12.45
C ASP A 148 -7.36 3.20 -12.32
N GLY A 149 -6.45 3.81 -11.60
CA GLY A 149 -5.06 3.38 -11.48
C GLY A 149 -4.81 2.38 -10.36
N PRO A 150 -3.53 2.10 -10.12
CA PRO A 150 -3.10 1.35 -8.95
C PRO A 150 -3.43 2.13 -7.68
N HIS A 151 -3.68 1.42 -6.58
CA HIS A 151 -4.02 2.01 -5.30
C HIS A 151 -3.04 1.57 -4.21
N ILE A 152 -2.81 2.43 -3.23
CA ILE A 152 -2.13 2.11 -1.98
C ILE A 152 -3.17 2.08 -0.86
N GLY A 153 -3.03 1.12 0.02
CA GLY A 153 -3.78 1.05 1.25
C GLY A 153 -2.86 0.83 2.44
N MET A 154 -3.39 1.04 3.63
CA MET A 154 -2.62 0.87 4.88
C MET A 154 -3.48 0.32 6.00
N LEU A 155 -2.85 -0.55 6.82
CA LEU A 155 -3.41 -1.03 8.08
C LEU A 155 -2.28 -1.05 9.12
N PRO A 156 -2.42 -0.35 10.27
CA PRO A 156 -1.47 -0.49 11.37
C PRO A 156 -1.38 -1.95 11.83
N LEU A 157 -0.16 -2.48 12.01
CA LEU A 157 0.05 -3.86 12.47
C LEU A 157 -0.62 -4.15 13.81
N ALA A 158 -0.74 -3.14 14.67
CA ALA A 158 -1.49 -3.24 15.93
C ALA A 158 -3.00 -3.50 15.72
N GLU A 159 -3.56 -3.11 14.58
CA GLU A 159 -4.98 -3.29 14.24
C GLU A 159 -5.26 -4.61 13.49
N ALA A 160 -4.22 -5.30 13.02
CA ALA A 160 -4.38 -6.53 12.24
C ALA A 160 -5.13 -7.62 13.02
N LYS A 161 -4.76 -7.88 14.28
CA LYS A 161 -5.44 -8.89 15.12
C LYS A 161 -6.87 -8.50 15.50
N PRO A 162 -7.16 -7.25 15.94
CA PRO A 162 -8.53 -6.77 16.11
C PRO A 162 -9.42 -6.97 14.86
N ALA A 163 -8.90 -6.63 13.68
CA ALA A 163 -9.62 -6.81 12.42
C ALA A 163 -9.89 -8.30 12.13
N ALA A 164 -8.84 -9.14 12.19
CA ALA A 164 -8.98 -10.59 12.00
C ALA A 164 -10.00 -11.21 12.94
N ASN A 165 -10.03 -10.82 14.22
CA ASN A 165 -10.99 -11.32 15.19
C ASN A 165 -12.41 -10.89 14.85
N ALA A 166 -12.63 -9.63 14.51
CA ALA A 166 -13.97 -9.12 14.14
C ALA A 166 -14.54 -9.84 12.89
N TYR A 167 -13.68 -10.11 11.90
CA TYR A 167 -14.11 -10.85 10.70
C TYR A 167 -14.41 -12.32 11.03
N ARG A 168 -13.61 -12.97 11.87
CA ARG A 168 -13.80 -14.36 12.30
C ARG A 168 -15.13 -14.57 13.05
N GLU A 169 -15.52 -13.63 13.91
CA GLU A 169 -16.78 -13.68 14.65
C GLU A 169 -18.01 -13.70 13.74
N VAL A 170 -17.91 -13.16 12.54
CA VAL A 170 -19.04 -13.05 11.61
C VAL A 170 -18.95 -14.03 10.42
N LEU A 171 -17.81 -14.68 10.21
CA LEU A 171 -17.48 -15.45 9.02
C LEU A 171 -18.55 -16.49 8.66
N GLU A 172 -19.00 -17.29 9.64
CA GLU A 172 -20.00 -18.34 9.42
C GLU A 172 -21.39 -17.79 9.04
N ARG A 173 -21.66 -16.52 9.35
CA ARG A 173 -22.92 -15.83 9.03
C ARG A 173 -22.85 -15.02 7.75
N MET A 174 -21.63 -14.92 7.17
CA MET A 174 -21.35 -14.19 5.95
C MET A 174 -21.86 -14.97 4.72
N ASP A 175 -22.20 -14.24 3.66
CA ASP A 175 -22.51 -14.83 2.36
C ASP A 175 -21.34 -15.70 1.86
N GLU A 176 -21.64 -16.89 1.32
CA GLU A 176 -20.64 -17.85 0.84
C GLU A 176 -19.69 -17.27 -0.21
N SER A 177 -20.19 -16.32 -1.02
CA SER A 177 -19.39 -15.66 -2.07
C SER A 177 -18.21 -14.84 -1.56
N PHE A 178 -18.16 -14.54 -0.25
CA PHE A 178 -17.08 -13.75 0.37
C PHE A 178 -16.24 -14.56 1.36
N ARG A 179 -16.71 -15.73 1.80
CA ARG A 179 -16.09 -16.46 2.93
C ARG A 179 -14.66 -16.85 2.66
N TYR A 180 -14.37 -17.33 1.46
CA TYR A 180 -13.02 -17.79 1.12
C TYR A 180 -12.00 -16.64 1.20
N GLU A 181 -12.28 -15.52 0.54
CA GLU A 181 -11.36 -14.38 0.50
C GLU A 181 -11.20 -13.74 1.89
N ILE A 182 -12.27 -13.72 2.69
CA ILE A 182 -12.21 -13.20 4.05
C ILE A 182 -11.47 -14.15 4.99
N GLN A 183 -11.61 -15.48 4.84
CA GLN A 183 -10.81 -16.44 5.59
C GLN A 183 -9.31 -16.30 5.27
N GLU A 184 -8.94 -16.22 3.98
CA GLU A 184 -7.56 -15.99 3.55
C GLU A 184 -6.99 -14.68 4.14
N LEU A 185 -7.80 -13.62 4.16
CA LEU A 185 -7.38 -12.35 4.76
C LEU A 185 -7.19 -12.47 6.28
N ILE A 186 -8.09 -13.14 6.99
CA ILE A 186 -7.97 -13.41 8.41
C ILE A 186 -6.66 -14.11 8.72
N ASP A 187 -6.35 -15.19 7.98
CA ASP A 187 -5.15 -15.98 8.20
C ASP A 187 -3.87 -15.15 7.96
N LYS A 188 -3.87 -14.32 6.91
CA LYS A 188 -2.75 -13.43 6.62
C LYS A 188 -2.58 -12.33 7.68
N LEU A 189 -3.66 -11.72 8.16
CA LEU A 189 -3.59 -10.71 9.23
C LEU A 189 -3.08 -11.31 10.54
N ASP A 190 -3.49 -12.54 10.87
CA ASP A 190 -2.99 -13.25 12.05
C ASP A 190 -1.50 -13.51 11.96
N VAL A 191 -1.02 -14.04 10.83
CA VAL A 191 0.40 -14.29 10.59
C VAL A 191 1.19 -12.99 10.73
N GLN A 192 0.74 -11.89 10.09
CA GLN A 192 1.45 -10.62 10.16
C GLN A 192 1.51 -10.05 11.57
N HIS A 193 0.42 -10.17 12.32
CA HIS A 193 0.41 -9.73 13.72
C HIS A 193 1.36 -10.55 14.60
N GLU A 194 1.37 -11.87 14.45
CA GLU A 194 2.26 -12.76 15.21
C GLU A 194 3.74 -12.53 14.87
N GLU A 195 4.05 -12.36 13.58
CA GLU A 195 5.41 -12.05 13.14
C GLU A 195 5.87 -10.68 13.65
N TRP A 196 5.01 -9.68 13.60
CA TRP A 196 5.26 -8.34 14.16
C TRP A 196 5.56 -8.41 15.67
N GLN A 197 4.72 -9.09 16.44
CA GLN A 197 4.96 -9.26 17.88
C GLN A 197 6.27 -9.99 18.17
N ARG A 198 6.58 -11.03 17.41
CA ARG A 198 7.84 -11.79 17.53
C ARG A 198 9.04 -10.92 17.19
N ALA A 199 8.97 -10.17 16.09
CA ALA A 199 10.06 -9.30 15.65
C ALA A 199 10.30 -8.16 16.64
N THR A 200 9.24 -7.47 17.08
CA THR A 200 9.33 -6.40 18.10
C THR A 200 9.97 -6.88 19.40
N LYS A 201 9.71 -8.14 19.78
CA LYS A 201 10.28 -8.71 21.02
C LYS A 201 11.74 -9.17 20.88
N ASN A 202 12.14 -9.67 19.70
CA ASN A 202 13.38 -10.42 19.55
C ASN A 202 14.40 -9.72 18.64
N VAL A 203 14.02 -8.73 17.86
CA VAL A 203 14.92 -8.03 16.93
C VAL A 203 15.13 -6.61 17.41
N ALA A 204 16.37 -6.32 17.84
CA ALA A 204 16.72 -4.98 18.27
C ALA A 204 16.59 -3.98 17.11
N GLY A 205 15.89 -2.88 17.33
CA GLY A 205 15.70 -1.84 16.34
C GLY A 205 14.65 -2.16 15.26
N TYR A 206 13.84 -3.20 15.44
CA TYR A 206 12.71 -3.47 14.55
C TYR A 206 11.64 -2.37 14.72
N THR A 207 11.28 -1.72 13.62
CA THR A 207 10.41 -0.53 13.63
C THR A 207 9.17 -0.67 12.75
N HIS A 208 9.02 -1.76 11.97
CA HIS A 208 7.82 -1.92 11.14
C HIS A 208 6.55 -1.84 11.98
N ASP A 209 5.63 -1.00 11.58
CA ASP A 209 4.39 -0.70 12.29
C ASP A 209 3.13 -0.78 11.42
N THR A 210 3.30 -0.87 10.09
CA THR A 210 2.21 -0.73 9.12
C THR A 210 2.30 -1.79 8.02
N ILE A 211 1.16 -2.40 7.71
CA ILE A 211 0.94 -3.17 6.48
C ILE A 211 0.58 -2.19 5.37
N PHE A 212 1.33 -2.19 4.28
CA PHE A 212 1.03 -1.46 3.05
C PHE A 212 0.41 -2.41 2.03
N PHE A 213 -0.76 -2.08 1.53
CA PHE A 213 -1.40 -2.78 0.42
C PHE A 213 -1.07 -2.09 -0.89
N SER A 214 -0.77 -2.88 -1.92
CA SER A 214 -0.56 -2.43 -3.29
C SER A 214 -1.56 -3.12 -4.21
N ILE A 215 -2.29 -2.34 -5.00
CA ILE A 215 -3.29 -2.84 -5.95
C ILE A 215 -2.82 -2.45 -7.35
N THR A 216 -2.37 -3.43 -8.13
CA THR A 216 -1.72 -3.24 -9.43
C THR A 216 -2.39 -4.09 -10.53
N GLY A 217 -2.13 -3.79 -11.79
CA GLY A 217 -2.63 -4.53 -12.95
C GLY A 217 -3.52 -3.75 -13.87
#